data_afbcd8cc760f4e3bd835423566f489a5
#
_entry.id   afbcd8cc760f4e3bd835423566f489a5
#
_cell.length_a   1.000
_cell.length_b   1.000
_cell.length_c   1.000
_cell.angle_alpha   90.00
_cell.angle_beta   90.00
_cell.angle_gamma   90.00
#
_symmetry.space_group_name_H-M   'P 1'
#
loop_
_entity.id
_entity.type
_entity.pdbx_description
1 polymer ?
#
loop_
_entity_poly.entity_id
_entity_poly.type
_entity_poly.pdbx_seq_one_letter_code
_entity_poly.pdbx_strand_id
1 'polypeptide(L)'
;SSRQGAGASPYTVADELKGDSFTKEDMLRIYRDMEYIREFESMLKSVRLTKAYNGVEYTYTGPAHLYTGEESAAVGQSYLLDSNDFIFGTHRSHGEVLAKGLSAITKMSDEELLHIMETTFDGKPYEVVKKHLPEKSVKEQAIVFFLYGLTCELFGRENGFARGLGNSMHLFFLPFGIYPNNAIVGGSPCIAAGAALYKKNMKAPGVVIANGGDGSLGCGPVWEALNFSAMDQLKTLWPDEYKGGLPVIFNFMDNGYGMGGRTNGETMAYGQLARVGAGITENQMNAERVDGVNPLAVIDAYRRKLQLIKENKGPVLLDVLTYRLGGHSTSDQNAYRSKEEIESWEQNDCILLFRKQLIEAGVATDADIDKINEDIKTRITEVMKLSKDLEISPRLDFIKDPDAISRFTFNNGHQVSMTQGTPFVLTPKSENPRVQKIAKKERAAVVDGKPVSKLKQYTIRDAIFEAIIDKYYEDPTLVSYGEDVREWGGAFGVYQGLSDSIPFNRLFNSPISESCIVASAVGYGMCGGRSVTELMYCDFMGRAGDEIFNQMAKWQAMSAGQLKLPMVLRVSVGRK
;
A
#
# COMPACT_ATOMS: atom_id res chain seq x y z
N SER A 1 13.54 2.16 30.80
CA SER A 1 12.35 2.46 31.63
C SER A 1 11.25 1.48 31.22
N SER A 2 10.87 0.63 32.18
CA SER A 2 9.81 -0.35 32.06
C SER A 2 8.52 0.31 31.52
N ARG A 3 7.97 -0.18 30.46
CA ARG A 3 6.57 0.08 30.07
C ARG A 3 5.61 -0.65 31.03
N GLN A 4 5.77 -0.45 32.32
CA GLN A 4 4.81 -0.84 33.34
C GLN A 4 3.70 0.19 33.33
N GLY A 5 2.49 -0.22 32.91
CA GLY A 5 1.29 0.58 33.02
C GLY A 5 0.37 0.61 31.81
N ALA A 6 0.29 -0.44 31.01
CA ALA A 6 -0.96 -0.71 30.34
C ALA A 6 -1.91 -1.24 31.43
N GLY A 7 -2.72 -0.37 32.00
CA GLY A 7 -3.91 -0.80 32.75
C GLY A 7 -4.66 -1.80 31.85
N ALA A 8 -5.37 -2.76 32.45
CA ALA A 8 -6.13 -3.75 31.71
C ALA A 8 -6.91 -3.03 30.60
N SER A 9 -6.70 -3.46 29.34
CA SER A 9 -7.39 -2.87 28.19
C SER A 9 -8.89 -2.94 28.47
N PRO A 10 -9.66 -1.86 28.27
CA PRO A 10 -11.11 -1.88 28.51
C PRO A 10 -11.83 -2.82 27.55
N TYR A 11 -11.15 -3.28 26.48
CA TYR A 11 -11.70 -4.15 25.45
C TYR A 11 -11.43 -5.61 25.80
N THR A 12 -12.42 -6.30 26.37
CA THR A 12 -12.35 -7.75 26.63
C THR A 12 -13.36 -8.50 25.78
N VAL A 13 -13.06 -9.76 25.45
CA VAL A 13 -14.00 -10.64 24.73
C VAL A 13 -15.37 -10.69 25.44
N ALA A 14 -15.36 -10.83 26.77
CA ALA A 14 -16.60 -10.91 27.55
C ALA A 14 -17.44 -9.61 27.49
N ASP A 15 -16.80 -8.45 27.48
CA ASP A 15 -17.52 -7.16 27.45
C ASP A 15 -18.03 -6.84 26.04
N GLU A 16 -17.23 -7.11 25.00
CA GLU A 16 -17.63 -6.91 23.62
C GLU A 16 -18.78 -7.81 23.18
N LEU A 17 -18.85 -9.05 23.72
CA LEU A 17 -20.00 -9.95 23.49
C LEU A 17 -21.27 -9.45 24.17
N LYS A 18 -21.19 -8.77 25.33
CA LYS A 18 -22.36 -8.15 25.99
C LYS A 18 -22.88 -6.93 25.23
N GLY A 19 -22.00 -6.23 24.52
CA GLY A 19 -22.33 -5.03 23.77
C GLY A 19 -22.97 -5.27 22.40
N ASP A 20 -23.27 -6.52 22.04
CA ASP A 20 -23.84 -6.95 20.75
C ASP A 20 -23.04 -6.48 19.50
N SER A 21 -21.82 -6.01 19.70
CA SER A 21 -20.95 -5.55 18.60
C SER A 21 -20.25 -6.71 17.88
N PHE A 22 -20.12 -7.85 18.55
CA PHE A 22 -19.48 -9.06 18.04
C PHE A 22 -20.27 -10.30 18.44
N THR A 23 -20.25 -11.30 17.57
CA THR A 23 -20.73 -12.65 17.86
C THR A 23 -19.59 -13.55 18.34
N LYS A 24 -19.89 -14.72 18.87
CA LYS A 24 -18.87 -15.75 19.17
C LYS A 24 -18.09 -16.17 17.91
N GLU A 25 -18.76 -16.24 16.77
CA GLU A 25 -18.16 -16.56 15.49
C GLU A 25 -17.13 -15.47 15.06
N ASP A 26 -17.46 -14.20 15.28
CA ASP A 26 -16.52 -13.09 15.04
C ASP A 26 -15.26 -13.22 15.90
N MET A 27 -15.42 -13.58 17.16
CA MET A 27 -14.28 -13.78 18.07
C MET A 27 -13.40 -14.96 17.63
N LEU A 28 -14.00 -16.07 17.22
CA LEU A 28 -13.29 -17.23 16.67
C LEU A 28 -12.60 -16.88 15.34
N ARG A 29 -13.23 -16.08 14.50
CA ARG A 29 -12.63 -15.59 13.26
C ARG A 29 -11.39 -14.75 13.54
N ILE A 30 -11.46 -13.81 14.49
CA ILE A 30 -10.31 -12.98 14.88
C ILE A 30 -9.14 -13.87 15.32
N TYR A 31 -9.40 -14.86 16.17
CA TYR A 31 -8.39 -15.83 16.61
C TYR A 31 -7.80 -16.62 15.44
N ARG A 32 -8.65 -17.19 14.61
CA ARG A 32 -8.25 -17.99 13.44
C ARG A 32 -7.39 -17.16 12.47
N ASP A 33 -7.74 -15.92 12.22
CA ASP A 33 -7.02 -15.05 11.30
C ASP A 33 -5.64 -14.67 11.86
N MET A 34 -5.51 -14.48 13.19
CA MET A 34 -4.21 -14.32 13.86
C MET A 34 -3.36 -15.60 13.76
N GLU A 35 -3.97 -16.77 13.93
CA GLU A 35 -3.27 -18.04 13.89
C GLU A 35 -2.79 -18.39 12.47
N TYR A 36 -3.52 -18.03 11.42
CA TYR A 36 -3.04 -18.13 10.04
C TYR A 36 -1.74 -17.33 9.83
N ILE A 37 -1.64 -16.14 10.38
CA ILE A 37 -0.41 -15.34 10.31
C ILE A 37 0.72 -16.03 11.07
N ARG A 38 0.46 -16.42 12.31
CA ARG A 38 1.45 -17.09 13.17
C ARG A 38 2.00 -18.36 12.53
N GLU A 39 1.15 -19.22 12.02
CA GLU A 39 1.57 -20.49 11.45
C GLU A 39 2.28 -20.31 10.10
N PHE A 40 1.84 -19.33 9.28
CA PHE A 40 2.54 -18.97 8.04
C PHE A 40 3.96 -18.48 8.31
N GLU A 41 4.14 -17.61 9.30
CA GLU A 41 5.45 -17.12 9.74
C GLU A 41 6.30 -18.22 10.36
N SER A 42 5.68 -19.15 11.11
CA SER A 42 6.35 -20.32 11.70
C SER A 42 6.88 -21.27 10.62
N MET A 43 6.10 -21.49 9.57
CA MET A 43 6.53 -22.23 8.37
C MET A 43 7.75 -21.57 7.75
N LEU A 44 7.67 -20.26 7.47
CA LEU A 44 8.76 -19.52 6.83
C LEU A 44 10.04 -19.49 7.69
N LYS A 45 9.88 -19.29 9.01
CA LYS A 45 10.99 -19.39 9.98
C LYS A 45 11.66 -20.76 9.93
N SER A 46 10.86 -21.82 9.95
CA SER A 46 11.35 -23.20 9.98
C SER A 46 12.11 -23.56 8.71
N VAL A 47 11.57 -23.29 7.53
CA VAL A 47 12.26 -23.59 6.25
C VAL A 47 13.52 -22.75 6.05
N ARG A 48 13.61 -21.61 6.71
CA ARG A 48 14.81 -20.75 6.69
C ARG A 48 15.90 -21.28 7.63
N LEU A 49 15.55 -21.66 8.86
CA LEU A 49 16.50 -22.00 9.92
C LEU A 49 16.80 -23.49 9.98
N THR A 50 15.78 -24.34 9.94
CA THR A 50 15.90 -25.80 10.09
C THR A 50 15.78 -26.56 8.77
N LYS A 51 15.51 -25.87 7.65
CA LYS A 51 15.35 -26.43 6.30
C LYS A 51 14.21 -27.44 6.18
N ALA A 52 13.29 -27.43 7.12
CA ALA A 52 12.10 -28.27 7.11
C ALA A 52 10.98 -27.64 7.92
N TYR A 53 9.73 -27.94 7.57
CA TYR A 53 8.54 -27.58 8.33
C TYR A 53 7.56 -28.77 8.30
N ASN A 54 7.09 -29.18 9.46
CA ASN A 54 6.13 -30.29 9.63
C ASN A 54 6.44 -31.53 8.76
N GLY A 55 7.70 -31.98 8.78
CA GLY A 55 8.19 -33.13 8.01
C GLY A 55 8.42 -32.88 6.51
N VAL A 56 8.17 -31.66 6.02
CA VAL A 56 8.40 -31.27 4.63
C VAL A 56 9.73 -30.53 4.51
N GLU A 57 10.70 -31.12 3.83
CA GLU A 57 12.01 -30.51 3.60
C GLU A 57 11.93 -29.41 2.52
N TYR A 58 12.47 -28.24 2.83
CA TYR A 58 12.67 -27.12 1.89
C TYR A 58 13.67 -26.12 2.47
N THR A 59 14.57 -25.61 1.65
CA THR A 59 15.52 -24.57 2.05
C THR A 59 15.12 -23.23 1.43
N TYR A 60 14.63 -22.32 2.26
CA TYR A 60 14.35 -20.96 1.84
C TYR A 60 15.61 -20.11 1.96
N THR A 61 16.02 -19.47 0.86
CA THR A 61 17.27 -18.68 0.80
C THR A 61 17.02 -17.16 0.78
N GLY A 62 15.77 -16.74 0.55
CA GLY A 62 15.39 -15.33 0.49
C GLY A 62 15.45 -14.62 1.86
N PRO A 63 15.37 -13.29 1.87
CA PRO A 63 15.19 -12.53 3.11
C PRO A 63 13.80 -12.80 3.69
N ALA A 64 13.68 -12.83 5.02
CA ALA A 64 12.40 -12.94 5.70
C ALA A 64 12.41 -12.05 6.94
N HIS A 65 11.42 -11.17 7.00
CA HIS A 65 11.15 -10.28 8.12
C HIS A 65 9.82 -10.68 8.73
N LEU A 66 9.89 -11.53 9.76
CA LEU A 66 8.71 -12.19 10.33
C LEU A 66 7.81 -11.21 11.07
N TYR A 67 6.51 -11.43 10.97
CA TYR A 67 5.46 -10.64 11.62
C TYR A 67 5.07 -11.16 13.01
N THR A 68 5.76 -12.17 13.50
CA THR A 68 5.48 -12.85 14.77
C THR A 68 5.48 -11.90 15.96
N GLY A 69 4.36 -11.84 16.69
CA GLY A 69 4.11 -10.96 17.83
C GLY A 69 3.25 -9.72 17.51
N GLU A 70 2.96 -9.47 16.24
CA GLU A 70 2.21 -8.30 15.77
C GLU A 70 0.85 -8.69 15.13
N GLU A 71 0.44 -9.97 15.21
CA GLU A 71 -0.72 -10.54 14.51
C GLU A 71 -2.04 -9.85 14.88
N SER A 72 -2.22 -9.50 16.15
CA SER A 72 -3.40 -8.80 16.63
C SER A 72 -3.57 -7.42 15.98
N ALA A 73 -2.47 -6.70 15.76
CA ALA A 73 -2.50 -5.41 15.11
C ALA A 73 -2.91 -5.53 13.64
N ALA A 74 -2.39 -6.52 12.91
CA ALA A 74 -2.75 -6.76 11.51
C ALA A 74 -4.22 -7.18 11.35
N VAL A 75 -4.69 -8.12 12.19
CA VAL A 75 -6.08 -8.59 12.15
C VAL A 75 -7.03 -7.49 12.58
N GLY A 76 -6.69 -6.74 13.65
CA GLY A 76 -7.47 -5.59 14.10
C GLY A 76 -7.61 -4.51 13.03
N GLN A 77 -6.50 -4.19 12.33
CA GLN A 77 -6.48 -3.28 11.19
C GLN A 77 -7.45 -3.71 10.09
N SER A 78 -7.40 -4.98 9.73
CA SER A 78 -8.07 -5.47 8.52
C SER A 78 -9.50 -5.93 8.74
N TYR A 79 -9.91 -6.15 9.99
CA TYR A 79 -11.21 -6.73 10.34
C TYR A 79 -12.40 -6.01 9.70
N LEU A 80 -12.38 -4.68 9.67
CA LEU A 80 -13.45 -3.85 9.08
C LEU A 80 -13.26 -3.57 7.58
N LEU A 81 -12.06 -3.78 7.04
CA LEU A 81 -11.72 -3.46 5.65
C LEU A 81 -12.26 -4.51 4.68
N ASP A 82 -12.65 -4.07 3.49
CA ASP A 82 -13.05 -4.93 2.36
C ASP A 82 -12.15 -4.74 1.13
N SER A 83 -12.50 -5.30 -0.02
CA SER A 83 -11.72 -5.21 -1.25
C SER A 83 -11.58 -3.79 -1.82
N ASN A 84 -12.49 -2.88 -1.43
CA ASN A 84 -12.40 -1.48 -1.84
C ASN A 84 -11.38 -0.69 -1.02
N ASP A 85 -10.96 -1.19 0.14
CA ASP A 85 -9.95 -0.54 0.95
C ASP A 85 -8.56 -1.00 0.50
N PHE A 86 -7.65 -0.07 0.28
CA PHE A 86 -6.30 -0.36 -0.19
C PHE A 86 -5.31 -0.34 0.96
N ILE A 87 -4.45 -1.36 1.04
CA ILE A 87 -3.32 -1.35 1.96
C ILE A 87 -2.00 -1.27 1.20
N PHE A 88 -1.07 -0.50 1.74
CA PHE A 88 0.33 -0.44 1.31
C PHE A 88 1.19 -0.82 2.52
N GLY A 89 2.07 -1.80 2.34
CA GLY A 89 2.85 -2.37 3.42
C GLY A 89 4.33 -2.04 3.37
N THR A 90 5.06 -2.55 4.35
CA THR A 90 6.51 -2.42 4.51
C THR A 90 7.22 -3.72 4.11
N HIS A 91 8.52 -3.80 4.37
CA HIS A 91 9.29 -5.05 4.26
C HIS A 91 8.82 -6.14 5.24
N ARG A 92 8.11 -5.76 6.33
CA ARG A 92 7.52 -6.65 7.35
C ARG A 92 6.00 -6.56 7.30
N SER A 93 5.38 -7.04 6.25
CA SER A 93 3.93 -6.88 6.09
C SER A 93 3.21 -8.17 5.68
N HIS A 94 3.79 -9.34 5.95
CA HIS A 94 3.09 -10.59 5.72
C HIS A 94 1.78 -10.65 6.51
N GLY A 95 1.79 -10.17 7.75
CA GLY A 95 0.62 -10.12 8.62
C GLY A 95 -0.50 -9.27 8.04
N GLU A 96 -0.19 -8.03 7.59
CA GLU A 96 -1.19 -7.16 6.99
C GLU A 96 -1.75 -7.75 5.68
N VAL A 97 -0.89 -8.36 4.85
CA VAL A 97 -1.31 -9.04 3.61
C VAL A 97 -2.28 -10.18 3.91
N LEU A 98 -1.92 -11.07 4.84
CA LEU A 98 -2.75 -12.21 5.23
C LEU A 98 -4.07 -11.75 5.85
N ALA A 99 -4.02 -10.86 6.83
CA ALA A 99 -5.22 -10.34 7.50
C ALA A 99 -6.18 -9.66 6.52
N LYS A 100 -5.64 -8.83 5.61
CA LYS A 100 -6.44 -8.13 4.59
C LYS A 100 -7.08 -9.10 3.60
N GLY A 101 -6.33 -10.12 3.16
CA GLY A 101 -6.84 -11.14 2.25
C GLY A 101 -7.95 -11.97 2.89
N LEU A 102 -7.76 -12.45 4.11
CA LEU A 102 -8.78 -13.19 4.86
C LEU A 102 -10.04 -12.35 5.12
N SER A 103 -9.87 -11.06 5.43
CA SER A 103 -10.99 -10.14 5.58
C SER A 103 -11.76 -9.91 4.27
N ALA A 104 -11.06 -9.73 3.16
CA ALA A 104 -11.68 -9.60 1.84
C ALA A 104 -12.44 -10.86 1.45
N ILE A 105 -11.84 -12.04 1.59
CA ILE A 105 -12.48 -13.33 1.32
C ILE A 105 -13.76 -13.49 2.14
N THR A 106 -13.74 -13.12 3.40
CA THR A 106 -14.92 -13.23 4.28
C THR A 106 -16.09 -12.40 3.77
N LYS A 107 -15.83 -11.21 3.22
CA LYS A 107 -16.86 -10.21 2.85
C LYS A 107 -17.33 -10.31 1.40
N MET A 108 -16.50 -10.84 0.50
CA MET A 108 -16.86 -11.01 -0.91
C MET A 108 -17.87 -12.13 -1.11
N SER A 109 -18.68 -12.05 -2.14
CA SER A 109 -19.58 -13.13 -2.55
C SER A 109 -18.80 -14.31 -3.14
N ASP A 110 -19.42 -15.48 -3.16
CA ASP A 110 -18.83 -16.66 -3.79
C ASP A 110 -18.60 -16.47 -5.29
N GLU A 111 -19.49 -15.74 -5.97
CA GLU A 111 -19.37 -15.41 -7.39
C GLU A 111 -18.15 -14.53 -7.67
N GLU A 112 -17.95 -13.47 -6.89
CA GLU A 112 -16.78 -12.60 -7.00
C GLU A 112 -15.47 -13.37 -6.76
N LEU A 113 -15.44 -14.22 -5.73
CA LEU A 113 -14.26 -15.03 -5.41
C LEU A 113 -13.93 -16.03 -6.52
N LEU A 114 -14.94 -16.73 -7.06
CA LEU A 114 -14.75 -17.65 -8.18
C LEU A 114 -14.20 -16.90 -9.41
N HIS A 115 -14.80 -15.76 -9.76
CA HIS A 115 -14.33 -14.95 -10.88
C HIS A 115 -12.85 -14.55 -10.71
N ILE A 116 -12.45 -14.11 -9.52
CA ILE A 116 -11.05 -13.74 -9.23
C ILE A 116 -10.13 -14.94 -9.40
N MET A 117 -10.48 -16.09 -8.83
CA MET A 117 -9.67 -17.30 -8.90
C MET A 117 -9.53 -17.83 -10.33
N GLU A 118 -10.61 -17.80 -11.11
CA GLU A 118 -10.66 -18.27 -12.49
C GLU A 118 -9.94 -17.34 -13.48
N THR A 119 -9.87 -16.05 -13.18
CA THR A 119 -9.23 -15.05 -14.06
C THR A 119 -7.78 -14.74 -13.70
N THR A 120 -7.35 -15.00 -12.46
CA THR A 120 -5.96 -14.77 -12.06
C THR A 120 -5.02 -15.69 -12.84
N PHE A 121 -4.17 -15.11 -13.71
CA PHE A 121 -3.26 -15.82 -14.59
C PHE A 121 -3.91 -16.94 -15.40
N ASP A 122 -5.07 -16.64 -16.00
CA ASP A 122 -5.89 -17.59 -16.78
C ASP A 122 -6.32 -18.82 -15.95
N GLY A 123 -6.52 -18.65 -14.64
CA GLY A 123 -6.96 -19.69 -13.71
C GLY A 123 -5.90 -20.71 -13.32
N LYS A 124 -4.66 -20.62 -13.81
CA LYS A 124 -3.61 -21.61 -13.55
C LYS A 124 -3.37 -21.92 -12.07
N PRO A 125 -3.20 -20.93 -11.16
CA PRO A 125 -3.05 -21.22 -9.74
C PRO A 125 -4.28 -21.89 -9.13
N TYR A 126 -5.48 -21.52 -9.59
CA TYR A 126 -6.73 -22.09 -9.11
C TYR A 126 -6.92 -23.54 -9.54
N GLU A 127 -6.57 -23.91 -10.76
CA GLU A 127 -6.62 -25.29 -11.23
C GLU A 127 -5.70 -26.22 -10.42
N VAL A 128 -4.54 -25.72 -9.97
CA VAL A 128 -3.67 -26.47 -9.06
C VAL A 128 -4.37 -26.73 -7.72
N VAL A 129 -4.92 -25.69 -7.11
CA VAL A 129 -5.62 -25.78 -5.82
C VAL A 129 -6.83 -26.72 -5.94
N LYS A 130 -7.68 -26.52 -6.93
CA LYS A 130 -8.88 -27.33 -7.17
C LYS A 130 -8.58 -28.81 -7.36
N LYS A 131 -7.48 -29.12 -8.04
CA LYS A 131 -7.04 -30.50 -8.28
C LYS A 131 -6.44 -31.20 -7.06
N HIS A 132 -5.63 -30.49 -6.29
CA HIS A 132 -4.80 -31.08 -5.24
C HIS A 132 -5.32 -30.84 -3.82
N LEU A 133 -6.04 -29.76 -3.59
CA LEU A 133 -6.59 -29.35 -2.29
C LEU A 133 -8.07 -28.94 -2.44
N PRO A 134 -8.95 -29.90 -2.84
CA PRO A 134 -10.36 -29.59 -3.04
C PRO A 134 -11.03 -29.29 -1.71
N GLU A 135 -11.56 -28.06 -1.56
CA GLU A 135 -12.34 -27.62 -0.41
C GLU A 135 -13.84 -27.62 -0.73
N LYS A 136 -14.67 -27.71 0.30
CA LYS A 136 -16.12 -27.85 0.15
C LYS A 136 -16.82 -26.54 -0.21
N SER A 137 -16.33 -25.43 0.35
CA SER A 137 -16.92 -24.10 0.11
C SER A 137 -16.00 -23.22 -0.72
N VAL A 138 -16.58 -22.27 -1.44
CA VAL A 138 -15.82 -21.28 -2.24
C VAL A 138 -14.91 -20.43 -1.36
N LYS A 139 -15.35 -20.09 -0.15
CA LYS A 139 -14.55 -19.34 0.82
C LYS A 139 -13.28 -20.10 1.22
N GLU A 140 -13.40 -21.39 1.51
CA GLU A 140 -12.24 -22.24 1.85
C GLU A 140 -11.31 -22.41 0.66
N GLN A 141 -11.86 -22.62 -0.55
CA GLN A 141 -11.06 -22.64 -1.78
C GLN A 141 -10.29 -21.31 -1.97
N ALA A 142 -10.93 -20.17 -1.73
CA ALA A 142 -10.29 -18.86 -1.82
C ALA A 142 -9.17 -18.67 -0.79
N ILE A 143 -9.35 -19.18 0.44
CA ILE A 143 -8.28 -19.15 1.46
C ILE A 143 -7.08 -19.98 0.98
N VAL A 144 -7.30 -21.21 0.51
CA VAL A 144 -6.21 -22.08 0.04
C VAL A 144 -5.54 -21.49 -1.20
N PHE A 145 -6.30 -20.95 -2.15
CA PHE A 145 -5.79 -20.25 -3.33
C PHE A 145 -4.90 -19.06 -2.93
N PHE A 146 -5.35 -18.26 -1.97
CA PHE A 146 -4.61 -17.09 -1.52
C PHE A 146 -3.31 -17.49 -0.82
N LEU A 147 -3.35 -18.46 0.10
CA LEU A 147 -2.15 -18.99 0.76
C LEU A 147 -1.17 -19.61 -0.24
N TYR A 148 -1.68 -20.35 -1.23
CA TYR A 148 -0.88 -20.95 -2.29
C TYR A 148 -0.16 -19.89 -3.14
N GLY A 149 -0.88 -18.88 -3.60
CA GLY A 149 -0.29 -17.79 -4.38
C GLY A 149 0.79 -17.02 -3.61
N LEU A 150 0.55 -16.73 -2.32
CA LEU A 150 1.55 -16.08 -1.45
C LEU A 150 2.78 -16.98 -1.23
N THR A 151 2.58 -18.28 -0.95
CA THR A 151 3.70 -19.21 -0.73
C THR A 151 4.50 -19.40 -2.02
N CYS A 152 3.84 -19.50 -3.16
CA CYS A 152 4.48 -19.53 -4.46
C CYS A 152 5.31 -18.28 -4.72
N GLU A 153 4.80 -17.09 -4.36
CA GLU A 153 5.56 -15.84 -4.50
C GLU A 153 6.82 -15.84 -3.64
N LEU A 154 6.71 -16.23 -2.37
CA LEU A 154 7.85 -16.38 -1.47
C LEU A 154 8.90 -17.36 -2.00
N PHE A 155 8.47 -18.46 -2.60
CA PHE A 155 9.37 -19.49 -3.12
C PHE A 155 9.88 -19.22 -4.54
N GLY A 156 9.54 -18.06 -5.11
CA GLY A 156 9.94 -17.65 -6.45
C GLY A 156 9.34 -18.55 -7.54
N ARG A 157 8.03 -18.83 -7.45
CA ARG A 157 7.28 -19.67 -8.38
C ARG A 157 6.42 -18.82 -9.33
N GLU A 158 6.24 -19.32 -10.55
CA GLU A 158 5.43 -18.65 -11.57
C GLU A 158 3.94 -18.56 -11.18
N ASN A 159 3.46 -19.42 -10.31
CA ASN A 159 2.10 -19.38 -9.76
C ASN A 159 1.91 -18.36 -8.63
N GLY A 160 2.99 -17.67 -8.20
CA GLY A 160 2.91 -16.55 -7.25
C GLY A 160 2.27 -15.32 -7.85
N PHE A 161 1.70 -14.46 -7.03
CA PHE A 161 0.93 -13.29 -7.47
C PHE A 161 1.73 -12.20 -8.21
N ALA A 162 3.06 -12.24 -8.15
CA ALA A 162 3.95 -11.51 -9.04
C ALA A 162 4.86 -12.46 -9.86
N ARG A 163 4.40 -13.69 -10.10
CA ARG A 163 5.16 -14.75 -10.80
C ARG A 163 6.54 -15.02 -10.19
N GLY A 164 6.67 -14.81 -8.88
CA GLY A 164 7.92 -14.98 -8.13
C GLY A 164 8.92 -13.82 -8.28
N LEU A 165 8.53 -12.70 -8.88
CA LEU A 165 9.39 -11.52 -9.07
C LEU A 165 9.38 -10.56 -7.88
N GLY A 166 8.33 -10.56 -7.06
CA GLY A 166 8.19 -9.71 -5.88
C GLY A 166 8.85 -10.30 -4.63
N ASN A 167 8.75 -11.61 -4.44
CA ASN A 167 9.26 -12.31 -3.26
C ASN A 167 8.67 -11.79 -1.94
N SER A 168 9.35 -12.02 -0.80
CA SER A 168 8.88 -11.73 0.57
C SER A 168 8.53 -10.26 0.83
N MET A 169 9.31 -9.33 0.29
CA MET A 169 9.19 -7.90 0.62
C MET A 169 8.30 -7.08 -0.34
N HIS A 170 7.72 -7.72 -1.35
CA HIS A 170 6.90 -7.05 -2.36
C HIS A 170 5.62 -7.86 -2.66
N LEU A 171 5.03 -8.48 -1.62
CA LEU A 171 3.78 -9.20 -1.74
C LEU A 171 2.64 -8.23 -2.05
N PHE A 172 1.72 -8.65 -2.91
CA PHE A 172 0.48 -7.95 -3.20
C PHE A 172 -0.56 -8.88 -3.81
N PHE A 173 -1.81 -8.46 -3.80
CA PHE A 173 -2.91 -9.08 -4.55
C PHE A 173 -4.01 -8.05 -4.78
N LEU A 174 -3.98 -7.38 -5.93
CA LEU A 174 -4.85 -6.23 -6.23
C LEU A 174 -6.35 -6.52 -6.09
N PRO A 175 -6.86 -7.72 -6.49
CA PRO A 175 -8.29 -8.01 -6.36
C PRO A 175 -8.82 -7.92 -4.91
N PHE A 176 -7.95 -8.08 -3.91
CA PHE A 176 -8.30 -7.93 -2.50
C PHE A 176 -7.93 -6.56 -1.91
N GLY A 177 -7.54 -5.59 -2.74
CA GLY A 177 -7.09 -4.27 -2.29
C GLY A 177 -5.71 -4.29 -1.63
N ILE A 178 -4.92 -5.34 -1.84
CA ILE A 178 -3.56 -5.46 -1.33
C ILE A 178 -2.60 -4.94 -2.39
N TYR A 179 -2.08 -3.74 -2.19
CA TYR A 179 -1.05 -3.13 -3.03
C TYR A 179 0.34 -3.54 -2.56
N PRO A 180 1.38 -3.39 -3.39
CA PRO A 180 2.69 -3.95 -3.07
C PRO A 180 3.27 -3.49 -1.74
N ASN A 181 3.78 -4.45 -0.97
CA ASN A 181 4.71 -4.17 0.11
C ASN A 181 5.98 -3.53 -0.46
N ASN A 182 6.68 -2.76 0.34
CA ASN A 182 7.86 -2.02 -0.10
C ASN A 182 9.07 -2.31 0.79
N ALA A 183 10.14 -2.78 0.18
CA ALA A 183 11.40 -3.03 0.87
C ALA A 183 12.09 -1.73 1.33
N ILE A 184 11.83 -0.61 0.64
CA ILE A 184 12.40 0.70 0.98
C ILE A 184 11.64 1.29 2.15
N VAL A 185 12.31 1.43 3.28
CA VAL A 185 11.73 2.00 4.50
C VAL A 185 11.30 3.45 4.24
N GLY A 186 10.07 3.77 4.58
CA GLY A 186 9.49 5.11 4.35
C GLY A 186 8.95 5.35 2.92
N GLY A 187 9.08 4.40 1.99
CA GLY A 187 8.58 4.56 0.61
C GLY A 187 7.05 4.43 0.47
N SER A 188 6.43 3.53 1.22
CA SER A 188 4.98 3.27 1.10
C SER A 188 4.08 4.47 1.41
N PRO A 189 4.31 5.32 2.42
CA PRO A 189 3.40 6.41 2.75
C PRO A 189 3.16 7.41 1.61
N CYS A 190 4.19 7.78 0.85
CA CYS A 190 4.04 8.66 -0.30
C CYS A 190 3.24 8.01 -1.44
N ILE A 191 3.49 6.73 -1.73
CA ILE A 191 2.75 5.97 -2.73
C ILE A 191 1.27 5.85 -2.30
N ALA A 192 1.01 5.54 -1.04
CA ALA A 192 -0.33 5.47 -0.48
C ALA A 192 -1.08 6.82 -0.54
N ALA A 193 -0.39 7.94 -0.32
CA ALA A 193 -0.98 9.28 -0.50
C ALA A 193 -1.45 9.51 -1.95
N GLY A 194 -0.70 9.01 -2.93
CA GLY A 194 -1.10 9.03 -4.34
C GLY A 194 -2.33 8.17 -4.65
N ALA A 195 -2.41 6.98 -4.05
CA ALA A 195 -3.60 6.13 -4.16
C ALA A 195 -4.83 6.78 -3.50
N ALA A 196 -4.63 7.48 -2.37
CA ALA A 196 -5.69 8.24 -1.72
C ALA A 196 -6.14 9.46 -2.55
N LEU A 197 -5.21 10.12 -3.23
CA LEU A 197 -5.51 11.17 -4.20
C LEU A 197 -6.38 10.63 -5.35
N TYR A 198 -6.04 9.44 -5.87
CA TYR A 198 -6.86 8.76 -6.88
C TYR A 198 -8.28 8.52 -6.39
N LYS A 199 -8.43 7.88 -5.21
CA LYS A 199 -9.76 7.63 -4.64
C LYS A 199 -10.58 8.91 -4.49
N LYS A 200 -9.95 9.98 -4.01
CA LYS A 200 -10.63 11.28 -3.84
C LYS A 200 -11.08 11.87 -5.18
N ASN A 201 -10.20 11.92 -6.17
CA ASN A 201 -10.51 12.50 -7.48
C ASN A 201 -11.54 11.67 -8.26
N MET A 202 -11.48 10.36 -8.14
CA MET A 202 -12.42 9.47 -8.82
C MET A 202 -13.66 9.14 -8.01
N LYS A 203 -13.78 9.69 -6.79
CA LYS A 203 -14.86 9.36 -5.83
C LYS A 203 -15.00 7.85 -5.64
N ALA A 204 -13.85 7.14 -5.71
CA ALA A 204 -13.81 5.70 -5.55
C ALA A 204 -14.07 5.31 -4.07
N PRO A 205 -14.83 4.24 -3.81
CA PRO A 205 -15.14 3.82 -2.46
C PRO A 205 -13.92 3.33 -1.68
N GLY A 206 -14.04 3.32 -0.36
CA GLY A 206 -13.02 2.82 0.56
C GLY A 206 -11.93 3.84 0.90
N VAL A 207 -11.01 3.38 1.71
CA VAL A 207 -9.89 4.17 2.25
C VAL A 207 -8.55 3.58 1.83
N VAL A 208 -7.47 4.31 2.09
CA VAL A 208 -6.11 3.81 1.91
C VAL A 208 -5.43 3.70 3.27
N ILE A 209 -4.81 2.56 3.56
CA ILE A 209 -3.99 2.36 4.73
C ILE A 209 -2.52 2.42 4.31
N ALA A 210 -1.79 3.38 4.85
CA ALA A 210 -0.37 3.55 4.66
C ALA A 210 0.37 2.95 5.87
N ASN A 211 0.81 1.70 5.78
CA ASN A 211 1.55 1.06 6.86
C ASN A 211 3.00 1.52 6.89
N GLY A 212 3.49 1.79 8.09
CA GLY A 212 4.87 2.11 8.39
C GLY A 212 5.31 1.50 9.72
N GLY A 213 6.61 1.36 9.94
CA GLY A 213 7.16 1.13 11.27
C GLY A 213 7.54 2.45 11.94
N ASP A 214 7.68 2.45 13.24
CA ASP A 214 8.15 3.62 14.00
C ASP A 214 9.50 4.14 13.50
N GLY A 215 10.42 3.26 13.09
CA GLY A 215 11.70 3.62 12.48
C GLY A 215 11.56 4.36 11.13
N SER A 216 10.44 4.20 10.43
CA SER A 216 10.22 4.88 9.14
C SER A 216 10.06 6.40 9.29
N LEU A 217 9.70 6.90 10.47
CA LEU A 217 9.64 8.33 10.74
C LEU A 217 11.01 9.04 10.75
N GLY A 218 12.10 8.29 10.65
CA GLY A 218 13.41 8.83 10.32
C GLY A 218 13.57 9.24 8.85
N CYS A 219 12.65 8.81 7.98
CA CYS A 219 12.73 9.06 6.53
C CYS A 219 11.96 10.34 6.16
N GLY A 220 12.63 11.27 5.49
CA GLY A 220 12.03 12.52 5.00
C GLY A 220 10.72 12.33 4.22
N PRO A 221 10.65 11.38 3.26
CA PRO A 221 9.44 11.12 2.47
C PRO A 221 8.18 10.85 3.30
N VAL A 222 8.30 10.26 4.50
CA VAL A 222 7.14 10.05 5.39
C VAL A 222 6.52 11.37 5.82
N TRP A 223 7.35 12.34 6.20
CA TRP A 223 6.90 13.69 6.57
C TRP A 223 6.31 14.44 5.38
N GLU A 224 6.89 14.28 4.20
CA GLU A 224 6.34 14.81 2.95
C GLU A 224 4.95 14.24 2.68
N ALA A 225 4.75 12.93 2.88
CA ALA A 225 3.44 12.28 2.70
C ALA A 225 2.38 12.77 3.68
N LEU A 226 2.74 12.95 4.96
CA LEU A 226 1.86 13.49 5.99
C LEU A 226 1.38 14.91 5.60
N ASN A 227 2.33 15.78 5.23
CA ASN A 227 2.03 17.15 4.81
C ASN A 227 1.21 17.20 3.51
N PHE A 228 1.61 16.47 2.48
CA PHE A 228 0.89 16.40 1.20
C PHE A 228 -0.57 15.96 1.37
N SER A 229 -0.81 14.96 2.21
CA SER A 229 -2.15 14.43 2.45
C SER A 229 -3.06 15.40 3.22
N ALA A 230 -2.47 16.36 3.91
CA ALA A 230 -3.16 17.31 4.79
C ALA A 230 -3.21 18.76 4.26
N MET A 231 -2.72 19.03 3.04
CA MET A 231 -2.69 20.37 2.45
C MET A 231 -4.00 21.12 2.64
N ASP A 232 -3.96 22.36 3.11
CA ASP A 232 -5.15 23.19 3.34
C ASP A 232 -5.99 23.42 2.08
N GLN A 233 -5.36 23.48 0.92
CA GLN A 233 -6.07 23.62 -0.35
C GLN A 233 -7.12 22.53 -0.59
N LEU A 234 -6.91 21.32 -0.08
CA LEU A 234 -7.88 20.22 -0.16
C LEU A 234 -9.23 20.58 0.52
N LYS A 235 -9.19 21.46 1.50
CA LYS A 235 -10.37 21.91 2.27
C LYS A 235 -10.91 23.25 1.79
N THR A 236 -10.05 24.12 1.22
CA THR A 236 -10.36 25.52 0.97
C THR A 236 -10.54 25.87 -0.52
N LEU A 237 -9.69 25.34 -1.39
CA LEU A 237 -9.61 25.73 -2.80
C LEU A 237 -10.21 24.72 -3.78
N TRP A 238 -10.31 23.46 -3.38
CA TRP A 238 -10.88 22.43 -4.24
C TRP A 238 -12.39 22.65 -4.42
N PRO A 239 -12.99 22.20 -5.54
CA PRO A 239 -14.45 22.27 -5.74
C PRO A 239 -15.19 21.58 -4.59
N ASP A 240 -16.36 22.11 -4.19
CA ASP A 240 -17.09 21.68 -3.00
C ASP A 240 -17.31 20.17 -2.90
N GLU A 241 -17.59 19.53 -4.02
CA GLU A 241 -17.80 18.08 -4.09
C GLU A 241 -16.52 17.24 -3.90
N TYR A 242 -15.34 17.87 -3.90
CA TYR A 242 -14.02 17.25 -3.68
C TYR A 242 -13.33 17.77 -2.40
N LYS A 243 -13.94 18.68 -1.63
CA LYS A 243 -13.36 19.21 -0.39
C LYS A 243 -13.16 18.13 0.68
N GLY A 244 -12.20 18.35 1.56
CA GLY A 244 -11.79 17.46 2.66
C GLY A 244 -10.40 16.88 2.45
N GLY A 245 -9.77 16.37 3.49
CA GLY A 245 -8.46 15.72 3.42
C GLY A 245 -8.45 14.45 2.58
N LEU A 246 -7.28 13.91 2.30
CA LEU A 246 -7.18 12.63 1.59
C LEU A 246 -7.72 11.49 2.46
N PRO A 247 -8.39 10.48 1.87
CA PRO A 247 -8.94 9.34 2.60
C PRO A 247 -7.84 8.31 2.93
N VAL A 248 -6.88 8.71 3.77
CA VAL A 248 -5.73 7.87 4.16
C VAL A 248 -5.59 7.80 5.67
N ILE A 249 -5.32 6.58 6.16
CA ILE A 249 -4.94 6.28 7.53
C ILE A 249 -3.44 5.95 7.50
N PHE A 250 -2.62 6.80 8.10
CA PHE A 250 -1.23 6.50 8.37
C PHE A 250 -1.15 5.63 9.60
N ASN A 251 -0.81 4.37 9.43
CA ASN A 251 -0.76 3.36 10.47
C ASN A 251 0.68 2.97 10.77
N PHE A 252 1.19 3.33 11.94
CA PHE A 252 2.55 3.01 12.34
C PHE A 252 2.55 1.89 13.38
N MET A 253 3.19 0.76 13.02
CA MET A 253 3.49 -0.34 13.95
C MET A 253 4.69 0.06 14.80
N ASP A 254 4.42 0.56 16.02
CA ASP A 254 5.45 1.00 16.98
C ASP A 254 5.90 -0.18 17.84
N ASN A 255 6.90 -0.90 17.36
CA ASN A 255 7.54 -1.98 18.13
C ASN A 255 8.78 -1.52 18.89
N GLY A 256 9.13 -0.24 18.83
CA GLY A 256 10.22 0.40 19.56
C GLY A 256 11.60 0.17 18.98
N TYR A 257 11.71 -0.40 17.76
CA TYR A 257 13.00 -0.73 17.16
C TYR A 257 13.06 -0.39 15.66
N GLY A 258 14.06 0.42 15.29
CA GLY A 258 14.48 0.61 13.91
C GLY A 258 15.65 -0.32 13.61
N MET A 259 15.38 -1.50 13.06
CA MET A 259 16.34 -2.60 12.93
C MET A 259 16.81 -3.12 14.31
N GLY A 260 18.00 -2.80 14.77
CA GLY A 260 18.55 -3.17 16.08
C GLY A 260 18.60 -2.01 17.10
N GLY A 261 18.53 -0.76 16.63
CA GLY A 261 18.50 0.43 17.50
C GLY A 261 17.09 0.72 18.01
N ARG A 262 17.00 1.25 19.22
CA ARG A 262 15.74 1.74 19.77
C ARG A 262 15.31 3.00 19.03
N THR A 263 14.04 3.11 18.72
CA THR A 263 13.48 4.34 18.16
C THR A 263 13.23 5.35 19.25
N ASN A 264 12.35 5.07 20.17
CA ASN A 264 12.06 5.95 21.29
C ASN A 264 13.22 5.96 22.32
N GLY A 265 13.75 7.13 22.60
CA GLY A 265 14.85 7.36 23.55
C GLY A 265 16.25 7.18 22.96
N GLU A 266 16.39 6.89 21.65
CA GLU A 266 17.68 6.77 20.97
C GLU A 266 17.69 7.53 19.64
N THR A 267 16.99 7.01 18.61
CA THR A 267 17.08 7.57 17.27
C THR A 267 15.96 8.55 16.92
N MET A 268 14.87 8.57 17.67
CA MET A 268 13.69 9.41 17.43
C MET A 268 13.39 10.33 18.63
N ALA A 269 12.95 11.55 18.33
CA ALA A 269 12.74 12.60 19.33
C ALA A 269 11.28 12.75 19.81
N TYR A 270 10.31 12.03 19.24
CA TYR A 270 8.89 12.29 19.49
C TYR A 270 8.34 11.73 20.82
N GLY A 271 8.99 10.79 21.47
CA GLY A 271 8.57 10.14 22.73
C GLY A 271 7.33 9.23 22.57
N GLN A 272 6.26 9.75 22.01
CA GLN A 272 5.08 9.01 21.55
C GLN A 272 4.80 9.39 20.11
N LEU A 273 4.70 8.42 19.22
CA LEU A 273 4.57 8.64 17.78
C LEU A 273 3.28 9.40 17.43
N ALA A 274 2.18 9.13 18.13
CA ALA A 274 0.92 9.86 17.94
C ALA A 274 1.07 11.39 18.04
N ARG A 275 2.06 11.89 18.77
CA ARG A 275 2.32 13.35 18.90
C ARG A 275 2.77 14.00 17.60
N VAL A 276 3.25 13.22 16.64
CA VAL A 276 3.65 13.72 15.31
C VAL A 276 2.47 14.42 14.62
N GLY A 277 1.26 13.91 14.79
CA GLY A 277 0.05 14.51 14.23
C GLY A 277 -0.15 15.99 14.63
N ALA A 278 0.28 16.37 15.83
CA ALA A 278 0.16 17.75 16.32
C ALA A 278 1.04 18.76 15.54
N GLY A 279 2.10 18.28 14.91
CA GLY A 279 2.96 19.11 14.07
C GLY A 279 2.49 19.23 12.61
N ILE A 280 1.47 18.48 12.21
CA ILE A 280 1.00 18.43 10.81
C ILE A 280 -0.30 19.22 10.64
N THR A 281 -1.30 19.02 11.50
CA THR A 281 -2.62 19.68 11.35
C THR A 281 -3.12 20.20 12.70
N GLU A 282 -4.03 21.21 12.63
CA GLU A 282 -4.69 21.76 13.83
C GLU A 282 -5.50 20.71 14.61
N ASN A 283 -6.14 19.77 13.90
CA ASN A 283 -6.86 18.64 14.53
C ASN A 283 -5.93 17.49 14.90
N GLN A 284 -4.61 17.72 14.87
CA GLN A 284 -3.56 16.77 15.25
C GLN A 284 -3.66 15.44 14.47
N MET A 285 -4.14 15.48 13.21
CA MET A 285 -4.45 14.31 12.39
C MET A 285 -5.40 13.31 13.08
N ASN A 286 -6.16 13.73 14.07
CA ASN A 286 -6.93 12.82 14.95
C ASN A 286 -6.09 11.63 15.42
N ALA A 287 -4.82 11.89 15.76
CA ALA A 287 -3.84 10.87 16.08
C ALA A 287 -4.15 10.19 17.42
N GLU A 288 -3.85 8.91 17.49
CA GLU A 288 -4.14 8.10 18.68
C GLU A 288 -3.11 7.00 18.85
N ARG A 289 -2.71 6.72 20.11
CA ARG A 289 -1.94 5.55 20.47
C ARG A 289 -2.86 4.43 20.89
N VAL A 290 -2.68 3.25 20.28
CA VAL A 290 -3.54 2.08 20.43
C VAL A 290 -2.73 0.91 20.99
N ASP A 291 -3.33 0.11 21.86
CA ASP A 291 -2.79 -1.17 22.31
C ASP A 291 -2.90 -2.19 21.16
N GLY A 292 -1.81 -2.39 20.45
CA GLY A 292 -1.73 -3.31 19.31
C GLY A 292 -1.64 -4.79 19.70
N VAL A 293 -1.49 -5.12 20.98
CA VAL A 293 -1.54 -6.50 21.49
C VAL A 293 -2.99 -6.99 21.60
N ASN A 294 -3.95 -6.08 21.69
CA ASN A 294 -5.36 -6.38 21.79
C ASN A 294 -6.08 -6.11 20.44
N PRO A 295 -6.53 -7.14 19.70
CA PRO A 295 -7.18 -6.95 18.41
C PRO A 295 -8.47 -6.14 18.51
N LEU A 296 -9.22 -6.24 19.62
CA LEU A 296 -10.48 -5.52 19.82
C LEU A 296 -10.25 -4.01 19.99
N ALA A 297 -9.17 -3.61 20.67
CA ALA A 297 -8.77 -2.21 20.77
C ALA A 297 -8.39 -1.61 19.40
N VAL A 298 -7.69 -2.39 18.58
CA VAL A 298 -7.33 -1.97 17.21
C VAL A 298 -8.57 -1.85 16.34
N ILE A 299 -9.50 -2.82 16.39
CA ILE A 299 -10.77 -2.77 15.64
C ILE A 299 -11.57 -1.52 16.02
N ASP A 300 -11.67 -1.20 17.30
CA ASP A 300 -12.41 0.00 17.75
C ASP A 300 -11.73 1.29 17.25
N ALA A 301 -10.41 1.38 17.33
CA ALA A 301 -9.68 2.51 16.77
C ALA A 301 -9.96 2.67 15.27
N TYR A 302 -9.89 1.58 14.51
CA TYR A 302 -10.20 1.60 13.09
C TYR A 302 -11.65 2.01 12.81
N ARG A 303 -12.62 1.52 13.57
CA ARG A 303 -14.03 1.94 13.44
C ARG A 303 -14.18 3.45 13.57
N ARG A 304 -13.54 4.05 14.56
CA ARG A 304 -13.57 5.51 14.76
C ARG A 304 -12.83 6.28 13.66
N LYS A 305 -11.67 5.78 13.19
CA LYS A 305 -10.90 6.44 12.12
C LYS A 305 -11.58 6.33 10.76
N LEU A 306 -12.18 5.20 10.44
CA LEU A 306 -12.97 5.02 9.22
C LEU A 306 -14.18 5.98 9.20
N GLN A 307 -14.82 6.21 10.35
CA GLN A 307 -15.89 7.19 10.46
C GLN A 307 -15.40 8.62 10.19
N LEU A 308 -14.25 9.01 10.72
CA LEU A 308 -13.64 10.32 10.45
C LEU A 308 -13.30 10.50 8.96
N ILE A 309 -12.77 9.47 8.31
CA ILE A 309 -12.51 9.51 6.85
C ILE A 309 -13.82 9.67 6.07
N LYS A 310 -14.87 8.92 6.44
CA LYS A 310 -16.20 9.03 5.82
C LYS A 310 -16.80 10.44 5.98
N GLU A 311 -16.48 11.13 7.06
CA GLU A 311 -16.87 12.52 7.31
C GLU A 311 -15.94 13.55 6.63
N ASN A 312 -15.04 13.13 5.74
CA ASN A 312 -14.03 13.97 5.09
C ASN A 312 -13.06 14.68 6.07
N LYS A 313 -12.86 14.13 7.27
CA LYS A 313 -11.95 14.66 8.31
C LYS A 313 -10.55 14.05 8.28
N GLY A 314 -10.21 13.29 7.24
CA GLY A 314 -8.85 12.76 7.04
C GLY A 314 -7.85 13.87 6.67
N PRO A 315 -6.55 13.51 6.56
CA PRO A 315 -5.97 12.22 6.92
C PRO A 315 -5.94 12.00 8.43
N VAL A 316 -5.77 10.73 8.84
CA VAL A 316 -5.66 10.36 10.27
C VAL A 316 -4.39 9.54 10.52
N LEU A 317 -3.94 9.50 11.78
CA LEU A 317 -2.72 8.78 12.19
C LEU A 317 -3.01 7.83 13.34
N LEU A 318 -2.48 6.61 13.25
CA LEU A 318 -2.49 5.62 14.33
C LEU A 318 -1.07 5.23 14.73
N ASP A 319 -0.81 5.25 16.02
CA ASP A 319 0.40 4.80 16.70
C ASP A 319 0.05 3.47 17.40
N VAL A 320 0.28 2.33 16.71
CA VAL A 320 -0.13 1.02 17.18
C VAL A 320 1.03 0.35 17.90
N LEU A 321 0.94 0.27 19.23
CA LEU A 321 1.97 -0.34 20.07
C LEU A 321 2.00 -1.85 19.88
N THR A 322 3.08 -2.35 19.38
CA THR A 322 3.31 -3.79 19.13
C THR A 322 4.65 -4.24 19.68
N TYR A 323 4.95 -5.51 19.52
CA TYR A 323 6.28 -6.04 19.75
C TYR A 323 6.54 -7.23 18.82
N ARG A 324 7.64 -7.18 18.08
CA ARG A 324 8.08 -8.34 17.31
C ARG A 324 8.80 -9.33 18.23
N LEU A 325 8.30 -10.54 18.36
CA LEU A 325 8.92 -11.61 19.18
C LEU A 325 10.21 -12.13 18.56
N GLY A 326 10.32 -12.12 17.23
CA GLY A 326 11.55 -12.41 16.54
C GLY A 326 12.53 -11.25 16.45
N GLY A 327 13.73 -11.49 15.91
CA GLY A 327 14.68 -10.43 15.55
C GLY A 327 14.20 -9.57 14.39
N HIS A 328 15.07 -8.64 13.93
CA HIS A 328 14.77 -7.83 12.75
C HIS A 328 14.50 -8.70 11.52
N SER A 329 15.30 -9.74 11.34
CA SER A 329 15.13 -10.76 10.31
C SER A 329 15.42 -12.14 10.87
N THR A 330 15.18 -13.21 10.08
CA THR A 330 15.47 -14.58 10.50
C THR A 330 16.95 -14.88 10.77
N SER A 331 17.86 -14.02 10.35
CA SER A 331 19.30 -14.13 10.64
C SER A 331 19.75 -13.29 11.85
N ASP A 332 18.86 -12.50 12.44
CA ASP A 332 19.17 -11.63 13.57
C ASP A 332 19.14 -12.42 14.90
N GLN A 333 20.24 -12.34 15.65
CA GLN A 333 20.42 -13.05 16.92
C GLN A 333 19.84 -12.30 18.13
N ASN A 334 19.20 -11.12 17.94
CA ASN A 334 18.60 -10.32 19.02
C ASN A 334 19.57 -9.85 20.12
N ALA A 335 20.86 -9.73 19.82
CA ALA A 335 21.87 -9.36 20.84
C ALA A 335 21.66 -7.97 21.49
N TYR A 336 20.83 -7.13 20.91
CA TYR A 336 20.49 -5.77 21.38
C TYR A 336 19.30 -5.72 22.35
N ARG A 337 18.65 -6.87 22.63
CA ARG A 337 17.55 -6.98 23.58
C ARG A 337 17.95 -7.85 24.78
N SER A 338 17.48 -7.49 25.97
CA SER A 338 17.69 -8.34 27.14
C SER A 338 16.78 -9.56 27.10
N LYS A 339 17.19 -10.63 27.78
CA LYS A 339 16.37 -11.84 27.90
C LYS A 339 15.07 -11.53 28.66
N GLU A 340 15.15 -10.75 29.72
CA GLU A 340 14.01 -10.35 30.55
C GLU A 340 12.99 -9.57 29.73
N GLU A 341 13.43 -8.73 28.78
CA GLU A 341 12.54 -8.02 27.88
C GLU A 341 11.80 -9.01 26.95
N ILE A 342 12.52 -9.93 26.33
CA ILE A 342 11.94 -10.92 25.43
C ILE A 342 10.95 -11.82 26.19
N GLU A 343 11.34 -12.38 27.32
CA GLU A 343 10.50 -13.24 28.17
C GLU A 343 9.22 -12.51 28.62
N SER A 344 9.33 -11.23 28.99
CA SER A 344 8.17 -10.42 29.36
C SER A 344 7.17 -10.28 28.21
N TRP A 345 7.67 -10.10 26.98
CA TRP A 345 6.80 -10.00 25.82
C TRP A 345 6.24 -11.34 25.34
N GLU A 346 6.99 -12.44 25.50
CA GLU A 346 6.48 -13.78 25.24
C GLU A 346 5.31 -14.15 26.17
N GLN A 347 5.35 -13.71 27.43
CA GLN A 347 4.22 -13.86 28.37
C GLN A 347 3.01 -13.00 27.98
N ASN A 348 3.23 -11.92 27.24
CA ASN A 348 2.20 -11.03 26.72
C ASN A 348 1.94 -11.23 25.23
N ASP A 349 2.19 -12.43 24.71
CA ASP A 349 1.88 -12.79 23.33
C ASP A 349 0.39 -12.60 23.03
N CYS A 350 0.09 -11.85 21.98
CA CYS A 350 -1.28 -11.47 21.63
C CYS A 350 -2.20 -12.67 21.39
N ILE A 351 -1.69 -13.75 20.80
CA ILE A 351 -2.47 -14.98 20.54
C ILE A 351 -2.78 -15.70 21.85
N LEU A 352 -1.78 -15.83 22.74
CA LEU A 352 -1.98 -16.47 24.04
C LEU A 352 -2.97 -15.72 24.90
N LEU A 353 -2.86 -14.38 24.93
CA LEU A 353 -3.80 -13.54 25.68
C LEU A 353 -5.20 -13.61 25.14
N PHE A 354 -5.37 -13.59 23.83
CA PHE A 354 -6.71 -13.66 23.21
C PHE A 354 -7.33 -15.06 23.36
N ARG A 355 -6.53 -16.15 23.20
CA ARG A 355 -6.95 -17.53 23.52
C ARG A 355 -7.54 -17.63 24.94
N LYS A 356 -6.80 -17.11 25.91
CA LYS A 356 -7.24 -17.10 27.31
C LYS A 356 -8.58 -16.41 27.49
N GLN A 357 -8.77 -15.23 26.87
CA GLN A 357 -10.04 -14.51 26.93
C GLN A 357 -11.20 -15.27 26.27
N LEU A 358 -10.96 -15.98 25.16
CA LEU A 358 -11.99 -16.81 24.51
C LEU A 358 -12.49 -17.94 25.42
N ILE A 359 -11.57 -18.60 26.11
CA ILE A 359 -11.90 -19.68 27.04
C ILE A 359 -12.64 -19.15 28.27
N GLU A 360 -12.13 -18.07 28.88
CA GLU A 360 -12.75 -17.43 30.05
C GLU A 360 -14.16 -16.89 29.75
N ALA A 361 -14.38 -16.39 28.53
CA ALA A 361 -15.69 -15.91 28.09
C ALA A 361 -16.64 -17.03 27.61
N GLY A 362 -16.20 -18.28 27.62
CA GLY A 362 -17.01 -19.43 27.16
C GLY A 362 -17.34 -19.37 25.65
N VAL A 363 -16.44 -18.82 24.86
CA VAL A 363 -16.54 -18.80 23.38
C VAL A 363 -16.10 -20.13 22.80
N ALA A 364 -15.01 -20.69 23.33
CA ALA A 364 -14.44 -21.95 22.91
C ALA A 364 -13.81 -22.69 24.09
N THR A 365 -13.59 -24.00 23.92
CA THR A 365 -12.76 -24.81 24.79
C THR A 365 -11.33 -24.88 24.26
N ASP A 366 -10.37 -25.35 25.07
CA ASP A 366 -9.01 -25.62 24.60
C ASP A 366 -9.01 -26.58 23.42
N ALA A 367 -9.84 -27.62 23.45
CA ALA A 367 -9.95 -28.61 22.37
C ALA A 367 -10.45 -28.00 21.06
N ASP A 368 -11.39 -27.05 21.11
CA ASP A 368 -11.88 -26.34 19.92
C ASP A 368 -10.76 -25.53 19.29
N ILE A 369 -9.99 -24.82 20.12
CA ILE A 369 -8.87 -23.98 19.68
C ILE A 369 -7.72 -24.83 19.12
N ASP A 370 -7.37 -25.93 19.79
CA ASP A 370 -6.32 -26.84 19.33
C ASP A 370 -6.69 -27.47 17.97
N LYS A 371 -7.98 -27.73 17.75
CA LYS A 371 -8.46 -28.19 16.44
C LYS A 371 -8.29 -27.13 15.35
N ILE A 372 -8.62 -25.86 15.64
CA ILE A 372 -8.40 -24.76 14.69
C ILE A 372 -6.93 -24.67 14.31
N ASN A 373 -6.03 -24.76 15.29
CA ASN A 373 -4.59 -24.67 15.06
C ASN A 373 -4.07 -25.84 14.21
N GLU A 374 -4.52 -27.06 14.48
CA GLU A 374 -4.12 -28.24 13.70
C GLU A 374 -4.66 -28.20 12.26
N ASP A 375 -5.90 -27.73 12.06
CA ASP A 375 -6.49 -27.56 10.74
C ASP A 375 -5.69 -26.52 9.92
N ILE A 376 -5.30 -25.39 10.53
CA ILE A 376 -4.48 -24.35 9.89
C ILE A 376 -3.09 -24.89 9.53
N LYS A 377 -2.44 -25.56 10.48
CA LYS A 377 -1.12 -26.16 10.29
C LYS A 377 -1.11 -27.19 9.17
N THR A 378 -2.13 -28.04 9.12
CA THR A 378 -2.32 -29.01 8.04
C THR A 378 -2.45 -28.30 6.70
N ARG A 379 -3.31 -27.28 6.61
CA ARG A 379 -3.54 -26.51 5.39
C ARG A 379 -2.27 -25.83 4.88
N ILE A 380 -1.52 -25.16 5.75
CA ILE A 380 -0.24 -24.53 5.40
C ILE A 380 0.79 -25.57 4.95
N THR A 381 0.82 -26.74 5.59
CA THR A 381 1.71 -27.85 5.21
C THR A 381 1.41 -28.35 3.79
N GLU A 382 0.14 -28.56 3.46
CA GLU A 382 -0.26 -29.01 2.12
C GLU A 382 0.02 -27.95 1.05
N VAL A 383 -0.29 -26.68 1.33
CA VAL A 383 0.06 -25.54 0.46
C VAL A 383 1.57 -25.50 0.21
N MET A 384 2.37 -25.66 1.24
CA MET A 384 3.83 -25.69 1.12
C MET A 384 4.33 -26.85 0.25
N LYS A 385 3.73 -28.04 0.37
CA LYS A 385 4.08 -29.21 -0.47
C LYS A 385 3.89 -28.89 -1.95
N LEU A 386 2.75 -28.27 -2.32
CA LEU A 386 2.47 -27.87 -3.70
C LEU A 386 3.42 -26.78 -4.19
N SER A 387 3.67 -25.77 -3.35
CA SER A 387 4.49 -24.61 -3.73
C SER A 387 5.98 -24.96 -3.91
N LYS A 388 6.50 -25.96 -3.20
CA LYS A 388 7.89 -26.40 -3.37
C LYS A 388 8.11 -27.27 -4.60
N ASP A 389 7.10 -27.99 -5.05
CA ASP A 389 7.17 -28.93 -6.17
C ASP A 389 7.33 -28.16 -7.49
N LEU A 390 8.42 -28.40 -8.20
CA LEU A 390 8.75 -27.68 -9.44
C LEU A 390 7.94 -28.18 -10.66
N GLU A 391 7.34 -29.34 -10.59
CA GLU A 391 6.45 -29.85 -11.65
C GLU A 391 5.07 -29.21 -11.54
N ILE A 392 4.60 -28.99 -10.30
CA ILE A 392 3.30 -28.34 -10.01
C ILE A 392 3.43 -26.83 -10.05
N SER A 393 4.49 -26.29 -9.45
CA SER A 393 4.76 -24.85 -9.26
C SER A 393 6.13 -24.50 -9.85
N PRO A 394 6.25 -24.36 -11.17
CA PRO A 394 7.52 -24.07 -11.83
C PRO A 394 8.03 -22.67 -11.50
N ARG A 395 9.31 -22.43 -11.77
CA ARG A 395 9.92 -21.10 -11.80
C ARG A 395 9.85 -20.52 -13.20
N LEU A 396 9.88 -19.20 -13.30
CA LEU A 396 10.21 -18.55 -14.57
C LEU A 396 11.59 -19.03 -15.03
N ASP A 397 11.65 -19.55 -16.25
CA ASP A 397 12.87 -20.13 -16.82
C ASP A 397 13.51 -19.15 -17.80
N PHE A 398 14.42 -18.30 -17.30
CA PHE A 398 15.11 -17.29 -18.12
C PHE A 398 16.10 -17.88 -19.13
N ILE A 399 16.38 -19.19 -19.06
CA ILE A 399 17.20 -19.87 -20.07
C ILE A 399 16.35 -20.22 -21.28
N LYS A 400 15.15 -20.78 -21.03
CA LYS A 400 14.20 -21.12 -22.10
C LYS A 400 13.47 -19.90 -22.64
N ASP A 401 13.27 -18.89 -21.80
CA ASP A 401 12.56 -17.66 -22.10
C ASP A 401 13.36 -16.43 -21.64
N PRO A 402 14.43 -16.05 -22.40
CA PRO A 402 15.28 -14.91 -22.06
C PRO A 402 14.53 -13.58 -22.01
N ASP A 403 13.41 -13.47 -22.73
CA ASP A 403 12.61 -12.25 -22.85
C ASP A 403 11.53 -12.13 -21.75
N ALA A 404 11.45 -13.09 -20.82
CA ALA A 404 10.41 -13.10 -19.79
C ALA A 404 10.33 -11.77 -19.02
N ILE A 405 11.47 -11.21 -18.59
CA ILE A 405 11.50 -9.93 -17.87
C ILE A 405 11.22 -8.77 -18.81
N SER A 406 11.78 -8.77 -20.02
CA SER A 406 11.63 -7.65 -20.95
C SER A 406 10.16 -7.41 -21.34
N ARG A 407 9.35 -8.47 -21.40
CA ARG A 407 7.90 -8.37 -21.63
C ARG A 407 7.17 -7.62 -20.51
N PHE A 408 7.68 -7.65 -19.30
CA PHE A 408 7.09 -6.93 -18.17
C PHE A 408 7.68 -5.52 -17.98
N THR A 409 8.91 -5.29 -18.44
CA THR A 409 9.65 -4.04 -18.25
C THR A 409 9.30 -2.99 -19.30
N PHE A 410 9.19 -3.40 -20.56
CA PHE A 410 8.96 -2.49 -21.67
C PHE A 410 7.50 -2.54 -22.14
N ASN A 411 6.99 -1.38 -22.58
CA ASN A 411 5.64 -1.32 -23.12
C ASN A 411 5.54 -1.91 -24.54
N ASN A 412 6.64 -2.09 -25.23
CA ASN A 412 6.71 -2.61 -26.60
C ASN A 412 5.75 -1.92 -27.59
N GLY A 413 5.57 -0.60 -27.43
CA GLY A 413 4.60 0.18 -28.21
C GLY A 413 3.14 0.03 -27.75
N HIS A 414 2.87 -0.77 -26.72
CA HIS A 414 1.51 -0.88 -26.17
C HIS A 414 1.11 0.42 -25.47
N GLN A 415 -0.06 0.94 -25.83
CA GLN A 415 -0.65 2.09 -25.17
C GLN A 415 -1.72 1.63 -24.17
N VAL A 416 -1.64 2.16 -22.96
CA VAL A 416 -2.71 1.96 -21.98
C VAL A 416 -3.94 2.71 -22.45
N SER A 417 -5.08 2.03 -22.56
CA SER A 417 -6.34 2.64 -22.98
C SER A 417 -6.76 3.75 -22.02
N MET A 418 -7.37 4.80 -22.58
CA MET A 418 -7.90 5.92 -21.81
C MET A 418 -9.07 5.47 -20.92
N THR A 419 -9.17 6.02 -19.74
CA THR A 419 -10.32 5.78 -18.86
C THR A 419 -11.57 6.41 -19.47
N GLN A 420 -12.65 5.65 -19.53
CA GLN A 420 -13.94 6.14 -20.02
C GLN A 420 -14.55 7.11 -18.99
N GLY A 421 -15.22 8.14 -19.48
CA GLY A 421 -15.91 9.12 -18.66
C GLY A 421 -15.79 10.53 -19.20
N THR A 422 -16.56 11.46 -18.61
CA THR A 422 -16.51 12.88 -18.97
C THR A 422 -15.54 13.61 -18.03
N PRO A 423 -14.46 14.20 -18.56
CA PRO A 423 -13.55 14.99 -17.76
C PRO A 423 -14.21 16.21 -17.13
N PHE A 424 -13.93 16.47 -15.86
CA PHE A 424 -14.37 17.70 -15.20
C PHE A 424 -13.48 18.87 -15.61
N VAL A 425 -14.04 19.86 -16.29
CA VAL A 425 -13.38 21.09 -16.77
C VAL A 425 -14.25 22.30 -16.44
N LEU A 426 -13.64 23.49 -16.31
CA LEU A 426 -14.33 24.71 -15.94
C LEU A 426 -14.95 25.41 -17.16
N THR A 427 -14.28 25.37 -18.32
CA THR A 427 -14.68 26.05 -19.55
C THR A 427 -14.41 25.15 -20.76
N PRO A 428 -15.08 25.36 -21.91
CA PRO A 428 -14.71 24.71 -23.17
C PRO A 428 -13.26 25.04 -23.56
N LYS A 429 -12.55 24.09 -24.15
CA LYS A 429 -11.15 24.27 -24.59
C LYS A 429 -10.96 25.48 -25.51
N SER A 430 -11.92 25.72 -26.42
CA SER A 430 -11.89 26.84 -27.38
C SER A 430 -11.94 28.21 -26.71
N GLU A 431 -12.43 28.29 -25.48
CA GLU A 431 -12.52 29.54 -24.69
C GLU A 431 -11.24 29.83 -23.90
N ASN A 432 -10.30 28.87 -23.80
CA ASN A 432 -9.05 29.08 -23.09
C ASN A 432 -8.19 30.15 -23.80
N PRO A 433 -7.80 31.25 -23.13
CA PRO A 433 -7.08 32.38 -23.75
C PRO A 433 -5.72 31.94 -24.37
N ARG A 434 -5.02 31.01 -23.75
CA ARG A 434 -3.74 30.54 -24.29
C ARG A 434 -3.92 29.63 -25.50
N VAL A 435 -4.95 28.81 -25.56
CA VAL A 435 -5.32 28.02 -26.76
C VAL A 435 -5.58 28.98 -27.93
N GLN A 436 -6.38 30.03 -27.73
CA GLN A 436 -6.67 31.02 -28.75
C GLN A 436 -5.42 31.78 -29.21
N LYS A 437 -4.50 32.09 -28.29
CA LYS A 437 -3.22 32.75 -28.60
C LYS A 437 -2.29 31.82 -29.40
N ILE A 438 -2.20 30.56 -29.04
CA ILE A 438 -1.35 29.56 -29.72
C ILE A 438 -1.88 29.28 -31.13
N ALA A 439 -3.20 29.24 -31.32
CA ALA A 439 -3.80 29.02 -32.61
C ALA A 439 -3.41 30.07 -33.68
N LYS A 440 -2.97 31.24 -33.25
CA LYS A 440 -2.52 32.34 -34.13
C LYS A 440 -1.01 32.31 -34.43
N LYS A 441 -0.29 31.29 -33.94
CA LYS A 441 1.17 31.20 -34.12
C LYS A 441 1.53 30.39 -35.38
N GLU A 442 2.60 30.80 -36.01
CA GLU A 442 3.16 30.08 -37.17
C GLU A 442 3.95 28.85 -36.71
N ARG A 443 3.60 27.71 -37.27
CA ARG A 443 4.25 26.42 -36.92
C ARG A 443 5.54 26.16 -37.73
N ALA A 444 5.91 27.08 -38.62
CA ALA A 444 7.16 27.05 -39.40
C ALA A 444 8.05 28.23 -39.04
N ALA A 445 9.36 28.04 -39.06
CA ALA A 445 10.31 29.09 -38.81
C ALA A 445 10.46 30.08 -40.01
N VAL A 446 10.12 29.61 -41.22
CA VAL A 446 10.14 30.36 -42.46
C VAL A 446 8.81 30.15 -43.19
N VAL A 447 8.15 31.23 -43.61
CA VAL A 447 6.93 31.25 -44.40
C VAL A 447 7.16 32.12 -45.62
N ASP A 448 6.84 31.60 -46.81
CA ASP A 448 7.06 32.29 -48.10
C ASP A 448 8.49 32.86 -48.28
N GLY A 449 9.49 32.08 -47.87
CA GLY A 449 10.91 32.46 -47.94
C GLY A 449 11.36 33.51 -46.93
N LYS A 450 10.49 33.98 -46.03
CA LYS A 450 10.81 34.96 -45.00
C LYS A 450 10.85 34.37 -43.61
N PRO A 451 11.84 34.72 -42.77
CA PRO A 451 11.91 34.27 -41.39
C PRO A 451 10.69 34.81 -40.59
N VAL A 452 10.04 33.96 -39.86
CA VAL A 452 8.95 34.33 -38.93
C VAL A 452 9.56 34.94 -37.66
N SER A 453 9.01 36.06 -37.20
CA SER A 453 9.40 36.67 -35.93
C SER A 453 9.28 35.65 -34.76
N LYS A 454 10.26 35.63 -33.87
CA LYS A 454 10.27 34.74 -32.68
C LYS A 454 8.98 34.88 -31.84
N LEU A 455 8.36 36.03 -31.78
CA LEU A 455 7.09 36.28 -31.05
C LEU A 455 5.89 35.59 -31.71
N LYS A 456 5.95 35.34 -33.01
CA LYS A 456 4.89 34.68 -33.79
C LYS A 456 5.14 33.19 -34.00
N GLN A 457 6.32 32.69 -33.63
CA GLN A 457 6.65 31.26 -33.78
C GLN A 457 5.98 30.40 -32.69
N TYR A 458 5.51 29.25 -33.11
CA TYR A 458 5.11 28.17 -32.21
C TYR A 458 6.36 27.55 -31.56
N THR A 459 6.31 27.36 -30.25
CA THR A 459 7.47 26.92 -29.46
C THR A 459 7.24 25.53 -28.87
N ILE A 460 8.32 24.85 -28.46
CA ILE A 460 8.24 23.57 -27.71
C ILE A 460 7.34 23.72 -26.46
N ARG A 461 7.42 24.87 -25.77
CA ARG A 461 6.53 25.16 -24.63
C ARG A 461 5.05 25.17 -25.02
N ASP A 462 4.72 25.71 -26.19
CA ASP A 462 3.35 25.74 -26.69
C ASP A 462 2.88 24.34 -27.07
N ALA A 463 3.76 23.51 -27.67
CA ALA A 463 3.47 22.14 -28.02
C ALA A 463 3.20 21.26 -26.78
N ILE A 464 4.00 21.40 -25.73
CA ILE A 464 3.78 20.68 -24.47
C ILE A 464 2.46 21.13 -23.83
N PHE A 465 2.17 22.41 -23.80
CA PHE A 465 0.89 22.94 -23.30
C PHE A 465 -0.31 22.35 -24.07
N GLU A 466 -0.27 22.38 -25.40
CA GLU A 466 -1.34 21.82 -26.24
C GLU A 466 -1.55 20.33 -25.96
N ALA A 467 -0.47 19.57 -25.87
CA ALA A 467 -0.55 18.14 -25.56
C ALA A 467 -1.19 17.87 -24.19
N ILE A 468 -0.83 18.65 -23.17
CA ILE A 468 -1.37 18.50 -21.81
C ILE A 468 -2.84 18.89 -21.77
N ILE A 469 -3.21 20.07 -22.35
CA ILE A 469 -4.61 20.52 -22.31
C ILE A 469 -5.53 19.58 -23.10
N ASP A 470 -5.06 19.05 -24.23
CA ASP A 470 -5.83 18.08 -25.02
C ASP A 470 -6.18 16.85 -24.16
N LYS A 471 -5.18 16.31 -23.43
CA LYS A 471 -5.39 15.16 -22.55
C LYS A 471 -6.30 15.47 -21.36
N TYR A 472 -6.32 16.70 -20.86
CA TYR A 472 -7.27 17.10 -19.82
C TYR A 472 -8.74 17.02 -20.27
N TYR A 473 -9.00 17.26 -21.56
CA TYR A 473 -10.34 17.16 -22.15
C TYR A 473 -10.69 15.73 -22.63
N GLU A 474 -9.71 14.84 -22.69
CA GLU A 474 -9.89 13.45 -23.11
C GLU A 474 -9.94 12.47 -21.92
N ASP A 475 -9.17 12.71 -20.88
CA ASP A 475 -9.01 11.76 -19.77
C ASP A 475 -9.53 12.35 -18.44
N PRO A 476 -10.58 11.76 -17.85
CA PRO A 476 -11.13 12.23 -16.58
C PRO A 476 -10.18 12.02 -15.39
N THR A 477 -9.20 11.11 -15.50
CA THR A 477 -8.27 10.81 -14.42
C THR A 477 -7.04 11.69 -14.40
N LEU A 478 -6.74 12.43 -15.51
CA LEU A 478 -5.51 13.19 -15.62
C LEU A 478 -5.42 14.27 -14.55
N VAL A 479 -4.29 14.25 -13.81
CA VAL A 479 -3.90 15.29 -12.86
C VAL A 479 -2.52 15.83 -13.20
N SER A 480 -2.26 17.09 -12.89
CA SER A 480 -0.91 17.66 -12.91
C SER A 480 -0.64 18.40 -11.61
N TYR A 481 0.52 18.16 -11.04
CA TYR A 481 0.98 18.87 -9.86
C TYR A 481 2.51 18.88 -9.77
N GLY A 482 3.00 19.77 -8.95
CA GLY A 482 4.39 20.04 -8.68
C GLY A 482 4.48 21.39 -7.99
N GLU A 483 5.68 21.90 -7.81
CA GLU A 483 5.90 23.23 -7.21
C GLU A 483 5.46 24.32 -8.17
N ASP A 484 4.57 25.19 -7.73
CA ASP A 484 4.08 26.36 -8.49
C ASP A 484 3.58 26.08 -9.92
N VAL A 485 2.99 24.90 -10.15
CA VAL A 485 2.51 24.52 -11.50
C VAL A 485 1.21 25.22 -11.89
N ARG A 486 0.34 25.58 -10.93
CA ARG A 486 -0.98 26.12 -11.25
C ARG A 486 -0.95 27.59 -11.67
N GLU A 487 -0.68 28.51 -10.75
CA GLU A 487 -0.74 29.96 -11.01
C GLU A 487 0.51 30.46 -11.74
N TRP A 488 1.66 30.06 -11.26
CA TRP A 488 2.94 30.40 -11.89
C TRP A 488 3.12 29.71 -13.25
N GLY A 489 2.57 28.50 -13.39
CA GLY A 489 2.62 27.71 -14.61
C GLY A 489 3.82 26.78 -14.74
N GLY A 490 4.48 26.48 -13.64
CA GLY A 490 5.64 25.58 -13.57
C GLY A 490 6.89 26.12 -14.25
N ALA A 491 7.90 25.30 -14.33
CA ALA A 491 9.16 25.68 -14.96
C ALA A 491 8.95 26.08 -16.43
N PHE A 492 9.49 27.24 -16.77
CA PHE A 492 9.35 27.87 -18.10
C PHE A 492 7.90 28.19 -18.51
N GLY A 493 6.96 28.21 -17.58
CA GLY A 493 5.55 28.55 -17.84
C GLY A 493 4.82 27.55 -18.76
N VAL A 494 5.16 26.28 -18.67
CA VAL A 494 4.54 25.24 -19.51
C VAL A 494 3.06 25.08 -19.19
N TYR A 495 2.69 25.09 -17.89
CA TYR A 495 1.30 24.94 -17.42
C TYR A 495 0.51 26.27 -17.37
N GLN A 496 1.17 27.42 -17.60
CA GLN A 496 0.54 28.72 -17.52
C GLN A 496 -0.72 28.81 -18.39
N GLY A 497 -1.85 29.19 -17.80
CA GLY A 497 -3.15 29.30 -18.49
C GLY A 497 -3.97 27.99 -18.47
N LEU A 498 -3.48 26.88 -17.93
CA LEU A 498 -4.32 25.72 -17.69
C LEU A 498 -5.37 25.99 -16.61
N SER A 499 -5.03 26.79 -15.61
CA SER A 499 -5.93 27.15 -14.50
C SER A 499 -7.21 27.87 -14.94
N ASP A 500 -7.24 28.50 -16.14
CA ASP A 500 -8.42 29.09 -16.72
C ASP A 500 -9.51 28.07 -17.08
N SER A 501 -9.12 26.80 -17.26
CA SER A 501 -10.01 25.74 -17.74
C SER A 501 -10.02 24.49 -16.85
N ILE A 502 -9.01 24.29 -16.01
CA ILE A 502 -8.83 23.06 -15.23
C ILE A 502 -9.05 23.35 -13.74
N PRO A 503 -9.93 22.59 -13.06
CA PRO A 503 -10.23 22.78 -11.65
C PRO A 503 -9.07 22.38 -10.73
N PHE A 504 -9.11 22.84 -9.48
CA PHE A 504 -8.05 22.64 -8.49
C PHE A 504 -7.76 21.16 -8.18
N ASN A 505 -8.77 20.30 -8.19
CA ASN A 505 -8.57 18.87 -7.91
C ASN A 505 -7.81 18.14 -9.02
N ARG A 506 -7.69 18.73 -10.20
CA ARG A 506 -6.96 18.16 -11.34
C ARG A 506 -5.65 18.88 -11.66
N LEU A 507 -5.53 20.13 -11.25
CA LEU A 507 -4.30 20.94 -11.43
C LEU A 507 -4.05 21.73 -10.14
N PHE A 508 -2.99 21.43 -9.41
CA PHE A 508 -2.72 22.04 -8.12
C PHE A 508 -1.22 22.14 -7.82
N ASN A 509 -0.87 23.04 -6.90
CA ASN A 509 0.49 23.14 -6.40
C ASN A 509 0.73 22.11 -5.30
N SER A 510 1.84 21.40 -5.35
CA SER A 510 2.32 20.57 -4.24
C SER A 510 3.15 21.38 -3.25
N PRO A 511 3.36 20.89 -2.03
CA PRO A 511 4.46 21.37 -1.19
C PRO A 511 5.80 21.14 -1.91
N ILE A 512 6.86 21.80 -1.46
CA ILE A 512 8.24 21.47 -1.84
C ILE A 512 8.57 20.11 -1.21
N SER A 513 8.45 19.05 -2.00
CA SER A 513 8.50 17.65 -1.54
C SER A 513 8.73 16.72 -2.72
N GLU A 514 9.94 16.73 -3.26
CA GLU A 514 10.28 16.05 -4.50
C GLU A 514 10.02 14.53 -4.44
N SER A 515 10.33 13.90 -3.31
CA SER A 515 10.04 12.48 -3.10
C SER A 515 8.54 12.21 -3.17
N CYS A 516 7.72 13.00 -2.48
CA CYS A 516 6.28 12.81 -2.47
C CYS A 516 5.64 13.14 -3.82
N ILE A 517 6.14 14.14 -4.56
CA ILE A 517 5.66 14.47 -5.92
C ILE A 517 5.77 13.24 -6.83
N VAL A 518 6.93 12.58 -6.82
CA VAL A 518 7.16 11.41 -7.67
C VAL A 518 6.42 10.17 -7.16
N ALA A 519 6.56 9.84 -5.88
CA ALA A 519 5.95 8.63 -5.32
C ALA A 519 4.43 8.67 -5.30
N SER A 520 3.82 9.84 -5.06
CA SER A 520 2.36 9.97 -5.14
C SER A 520 1.85 9.79 -6.57
N ALA A 521 2.61 10.23 -7.58
CA ALA A 521 2.30 9.95 -8.97
C ALA A 521 2.39 8.45 -9.29
N VAL A 522 3.36 7.74 -8.72
CA VAL A 522 3.43 6.28 -8.80
C VAL A 522 2.18 5.64 -8.20
N GLY A 523 1.79 6.01 -6.98
CA GLY A 523 0.59 5.47 -6.32
C GLY A 523 -0.70 5.78 -7.07
N TYR A 524 -0.82 6.99 -7.60
CA TYR A 524 -1.94 7.40 -8.45
C TYR A 524 -2.01 6.54 -9.73
N GLY A 525 -0.86 6.29 -10.37
CA GLY A 525 -0.73 5.44 -11.54
C GLY A 525 -1.05 3.97 -11.26
N MET A 526 -0.62 3.43 -10.11
CA MET A 526 -0.96 2.06 -9.67
C MET A 526 -2.46 1.82 -9.59
N CYS A 527 -3.24 2.85 -9.28
CA CYS A 527 -4.70 2.79 -9.23
C CYS A 527 -5.38 3.01 -10.60
N GLY A 528 -4.62 3.22 -11.67
CA GLY A 528 -5.14 3.44 -13.03
C GLY A 528 -5.30 4.91 -13.42
N GLY A 529 -4.92 5.84 -12.56
CA GLY A 529 -4.95 7.27 -12.87
C GLY A 529 -3.74 7.71 -13.71
N ARG A 530 -3.90 8.77 -14.47
CA ARG A 530 -2.82 9.39 -15.25
C ARG A 530 -2.34 10.68 -14.61
N SER A 531 -1.04 10.93 -14.68
CA SER A 531 -0.45 12.15 -14.15
C SER A 531 0.64 12.73 -15.04
N VAL A 532 0.74 14.04 -15.03
CA VAL A 532 1.91 14.78 -15.51
C VAL A 532 2.38 15.63 -14.32
N THR A 533 3.40 15.12 -13.63
CA THR A 533 3.98 15.81 -12.46
C THR A 533 5.29 16.48 -12.83
N GLU A 534 5.67 17.50 -12.07
CA GLU A 534 6.86 18.29 -12.35
C GLU A 534 7.81 18.33 -11.16
N LEU A 535 9.09 18.02 -11.43
CA LEU A 535 10.20 18.51 -10.63
C LEU A 535 10.75 19.77 -11.33
N MET A 536 10.90 20.85 -10.59
CA MET A 536 11.19 22.16 -11.16
C MET A 536 12.50 22.20 -11.96
N TYR A 537 13.52 21.43 -11.52
CA TYR A 537 14.81 21.35 -12.20
C TYR A 537 15.50 20.00 -12.02
N CYS A 538 16.37 19.62 -12.96
CA CYS A 538 17.01 18.30 -12.97
C CYS A 538 17.92 18.03 -11.76
N ASP A 539 18.51 19.07 -11.17
CA ASP A 539 19.32 18.93 -9.96
C ASP A 539 18.51 18.37 -8.78
N PHE A 540 17.20 18.63 -8.76
CA PHE A 540 16.31 18.19 -7.69
C PHE A 540 15.89 16.71 -7.81
N MET A 541 16.19 16.05 -8.92
CA MET A 541 15.97 14.59 -9.07
C MET A 541 16.71 13.80 -8.00
N GLY A 542 17.84 14.30 -7.49
CA GLY A 542 18.56 13.67 -6.40
C GLY A 542 17.76 13.56 -5.09
N ARG A 543 16.81 14.47 -4.85
CA ARG A 543 15.92 14.43 -3.69
C ARG A 543 14.86 13.33 -3.79
N ALA A 544 14.47 12.96 -4.99
CA ALA A 544 13.52 11.92 -5.32
C ALA A 544 14.22 10.66 -5.89
N GLY A 545 15.45 10.39 -5.46
CA GLY A 545 16.27 9.33 -6.04
C GLY A 545 15.64 7.94 -5.93
N ASP A 546 15.16 7.54 -4.76
CA ASP A 546 14.46 6.26 -4.59
C ASP A 546 13.20 6.20 -5.45
N GLU A 547 12.41 7.23 -5.42
CA GLU A 547 11.11 7.30 -6.09
C GLU A 547 11.27 7.17 -7.60
N ILE A 548 12.34 7.73 -8.19
CA ILE A 548 12.64 7.61 -9.61
C ILE A 548 13.27 6.26 -9.93
N PHE A 549 14.34 5.87 -9.21
CA PHE A 549 15.17 4.70 -9.59
C PHE A 549 14.60 3.36 -9.13
N ASN A 550 13.77 3.34 -8.08
CA ASN A 550 13.14 2.14 -7.56
C ASN A 550 11.62 2.15 -7.82
N GLN A 551 10.90 3.15 -7.32
CA GLN A 551 9.44 3.11 -7.31
C GLN A 551 8.86 3.28 -8.72
N MET A 552 9.23 4.33 -9.42
CA MET A 552 8.77 4.59 -10.80
C MET A 552 9.32 3.57 -11.79
N ALA A 553 10.60 3.19 -11.66
CA ALA A 553 11.30 2.36 -12.65
C ALA A 553 10.97 0.87 -12.56
N LYS A 554 10.63 0.33 -11.38
CA LYS A 554 10.63 -1.13 -11.15
C LYS A 554 9.27 -1.77 -10.93
N TRP A 555 8.24 -1.05 -10.47
CA TRP A 555 6.97 -1.67 -10.08
C TRP A 555 6.27 -2.41 -11.21
N GLN A 556 6.36 -1.93 -12.44
CA GLN A 556 5.78 -2.67 -13.56
C GLN A 556 6.44 -4.05 -13.72
N ALA A 557 7.77 -4.12 -13.68
CA ALA A 557 8.49 -5.40 -13.78
C ALA A 557 8.26 -6.29 -12.55
N MET A 558 8.42 -5.75 -11.33
CA MET A 558 8.26 -6.51 -10.08
C MET A 558 6.84 -7.05 -9.88
N SER A 559 5.83 -6.44 -10.49
CA SER A 559 4.46 -6.93 -10.49
C SER A 559 4.13 -7.89 -11.63
N ALA A 560 5.12 -8.34 -12.38
CA ALA A 560 4.91 -9.13 -13.61
C ALA A 560 3.95 -8.43 -14.59
N GLY A 561 4.05 -7.11 -14.71
CA GLY A 561 3.25 -6.31 -15.62
C GLY A 561 1.80 -6.05 -15.20
N GLN A 562 1.39 -6.45 -14.00
CA GLN A 562 0.02 -6.20 -13.52
C GLN A 562 -0.21 -4.72 -13.17
N LEU A 563 0.77 -4.08 -12.55
CA LEU A 563 0.75 -2.64 -12.31
C LEU A 563 1.18 -1.89 -13.56
N LYS A 564 0.38 -0.95 -13.99
CA LYS A 564 0.72 0.01 -15.02
C LYS A 564 0.95 1.36 -14.36
N LEU A 565 1.93 2.12 -14.86
CA LEU A 565 2.28 3.42 -14.33
C LEU A 565 2.15 4.47 -15.44
N PRO A 566 0.93 4.85 -15.85
CA PRO A 566 0.72 5.82 -16.92
C PRO A 566 0.96 7.23 -16.42
N MET A 567 2.21 7.53 -16.07
CA MET A 567 2.67 8.81 -15.55
C MET A 567 3.78 9.41 -16.40
N VAL A 568 3.85 10.72 -16.40
CA VAL A 568 4.95 11.49 -16.96
C VAL A 568 5.56 12.34 -15.85
N LEU A 569 6.83 12.15 -15.58
CA LEU A 569 7.61 13.04 -14.74
C LEU A 569 8.31 14.07 -15.66
N ARG A 570 7.85 15.32 -15.62
CA ARG A 570 8.48 16.41 -16.36
C ARG A 570 9.59 17.04 -15.51
N VAL A 571 10.78 17.12 -16.08
CA VAL A 571 11.93 17.73 -15.40
C VAL A 571 12.58 18.73 -16.33
N SER A 572 12.77 19.96 -15.86
CA SER A 572 13.43 20.99 -16.64
C SER A 572 14.94 20.82 -16.62
N VAL A 573 15.56 20.99 -17.77
CA VAL A 573 17.02 20.94 -17.92
C VAL A 573 17.49 22.14 -18.76
N GLY A 574 18.75 22.49 -18.66
CA GLY A 574 19.40 23.49 -19.48
C GLY A 574 19.96 24.64 -18.65
N ARG A 575 20.70 25.52 -19.35
CA ARG A 575 21.29 26.69 -18.73
C ARG A 575 20.29 27.84 -18.75
N LYS A 576 20.24 28.59 -17.63
CA LYS A 576 19.49 29.84 -17.55
C LYS A 576 20.05 30.88 -18.50
#